data_d97ca12ed013a5af0657a6294302bae7
#
_entry.id   d97ca12ed013a5af0657a6294302bae7
#
_cell.length_a   1.000
_cell.length_b   1.000
_cell.length_c   1.000
_cell.angle_alpha   90.00
_cell.angle_beta   90.00
_cell.angle_gamma   90.00
#
_symmetry.space_group_name_H-M   'P 1'
#
loop_
_entity.id
_entity.type
_entity.pdbx_description
1 polymer ?
#
loop_
_entity_poly.entity_id
_entity_poly.type
_entity_poly.pdbx_seq_one_letter_code
_entity_poly.pdbx_strand_id
1 'polypeptide(L)'
;MPEIPSRRGLLLGSAALGAGAFLTACTSNEPKESSAGSTDNQAAAAADKPGKKVTIGFAGPQADHGWLNAINVNARERAEKYSDVTLDITEGSNDTAAQIGQIDTLINKKVDVLVILPADGKAMTQAGLKAMRAGIPVVNLDRVFASPQAYRCWVGGDNYGMGLNAGHYIGELLKDKKNAKVVELSGPDNLELTKQRTQGFDDALKNYPNIKKVARQQAEFTVETGQAKMAQILQAQKSFDAMWNHDDDQGVGALRAIDQAGRDDFVMVGGAGALSAMEAIQADNSVLKATVLYPPTMSASAIDLARALGQGKGVSGLAEHEIPTSLTLYSAVVTKDNVKEYLPTGFK
;
A
#
# COMPACT_ATOMS: atom_id res chain seq x y z
N MET A 1 -22.52 -0.49 66.88
CA MET A 1 -23.34 -1.00 65.79
C MET A 1 -24.58 -0.15 65.70
N PRO A 2 -24.75 0.67 64.70
CA PRO A 2 -26.06 1.16 64.32
C PRO A 2 -26.43 0.70 62.93
N GLU A 3 -27.70 0.38 62.79
CA GLU A 3 -28.38 -0.26 61.69
C GLU A 3 -28.59 0.63 60.49
N ILE A 4 -28.68 -0.03 59.32
CA ILE A 4 -28.97 0.54 57.99
C ILE A 4 -30.53 0.64 57.88
N PRO A 5 -31.14 1.77 57.50
CA PRO A 5 -32.55 1.80 57.14
C PRO A 5 -32.77 1.57 55.64
N SER A 6 -33.79 0.74 55.37
CA SER A 6 -34.28 0.27 54.10
C SER A 6 -34.99 1.37 53.28
N ARG A 7 -34.83 1.28 51.98
CA ARG A 7 -35.63 2.01 50.99
C ARG A 7 -37.03 1.38 50.87
N ARG A 8 -38.05 2.11 51.27
CA ARG A 8 -39.44 1.98 50.72
C ARG A 8 -40.34 3.08 51.28
N GLY A 9 -40.93 3.83 50.34
CA GLY A 9 -42.17 4.59 50.60
C GLY A 9 -41.98 6.10 50.60
N LEU A 10 -42.30 6.76 49.51
CA LEU A 10 -43.40 7.75 49.52
C LEU A 10 -43.77 8.09 48.06
N LEU A 11 -44.90 7.53 47.65
CA LEU A 11 -45.72 8.05 46.58
C LEU A 11 -46.74 8.98 47.20
N LEU A 12 -47.10 10.03 46.45
CA LEU A 12 -48.33 10.77 46.43
C LEU A 12 -48.21 12.29 46.70
N GLY A 13 -48.57 13.00 45.66
CA GLY A 13 -49.36 14.24 45.77
C GLY A 13 -48.70 15.46 45.12
N SER A 14 -48.99 15.82 43.89
CA SER A 14 -49.95 16.86 43.55
C SER A 14 -49.81 17.32 42.12
N ALA A 15 -50.89 17.36 41.41
CA ALA A 15 -51.12 17.82 40.06
C ALA A 15 -50.96 19.35 39.94
N ALA A 16 -50.50 19.84 38.79
CA ALA A 16 -51.27 20.72 37.90
C ALA A 16 -50.42 21.39 36.82
N LEU A 17 -50.85 21.21 35.57
CA LEU A 17 -50.87 22.15 34.45
C LEU A 17 -49.54 22.68 33.86
N GLY A 18 -49.30 22.24 32.63
CA GLY A 18 -48.39 22.94 31.71
C GLY A 18 -48.03 22.12 30.49
N ALA A 19 -48.90 22.16 29.50
CA ALA A 19 -48.68 22.04 28.04
C ALA A 19 -47.50 21.22 27.51
N GLY A 20 -47.77 20.11 26.89
CA GLY A 20 -47.62 19.90 25.46
C GLY A 20 -46.27 19.54 24.90
N ALA A 21 -46.28 18.36 24.30
CA ALA A 21 -45.40 17.88 23.26
C ALA A 21 -43.97 17.41 23.63
N PHE A 22 -43.75 16.22 23.24
CA PHE A 22 -42.53 15.42 23.01
C PHE A 22 -42.37 14.17 23.88
N LEU A 23 -43.24 13.18 23.68
CA LEU A 23 -42.92 11.78 23.95
C LEU A 23 -43.69 10.88 22.98
N THR A 24 -43.31 10.91 21.71
CA THR A 24 -43.63 9.84 20.76
C THR A 24 -42.43 9.60 19.87
N ALA A 25 -41.41 8.94 20.38
CA ALA A 25 -40.38 8.36 19.55
C ALA A 25 -39.70 7.28 20.38
N CYS A 26 -40.22 6.08 20.31
CA CYS A 26 -39.45 4.85 20.51
C CYS A 26 -40.43 3.69 20.61
N THR A 27 -40.92 3.21 19.49
CA THR A 27 -41.26 1.79 19.21
C THR A 27 -42.02 1.73 17.89
N SER A 28 -41.34 1.93 16.77
CA SER A 28 -41.82 1.37 15.53
C SER A 28 -40.62 0.67 14.87
N ASN A 29 -40.67 -0.63 14.86
CA ASN A 29 -39.72 -1.52 14.21
C ASN A 29 -40.13 -1.69 12.75
N GLU A 30 -40.51 -0.60 12.06
CA GLU A 30 -40.70 -0.58 10.64
C GLU A 30 -39.37 -0.10 9.99
N PRO A 31 -38.80 -0.85 8.99
CA PRO A 31 -37.69 -0.36 8.27
C PRO A 31 -38.10 0.87 7.43
N LYS A 32 -37.92 2.06 7.97
CA LYS A 32 -37.86 3.24 7.12
C LYS A 32 -36.70 3.01 6.17
N GLU A 33 -36.99 3.02 4.87
CA GLU A 33 -36.01 3.25 3.85
C GLU A 33 -35.23 4.51 4.26
N SER A 34 -34.06 4.28 4.90
CA SER A 34 -33.13 5.35 5.16
C SER A 34 -32.60 5.75 3.79
N SER A 35 -32.95 6.94 3.36
CA SER A 35 -32.16 7.67 2.40
C SER A 35 -30.71 7.67 2.92
N ALA A 36 -29.96 6.62 2.57
CA ALA A 36 -28.52 6.52 2.74
C ALA A 36 -27.88 7.52 1.79
N GLY A 37 -27.83 8.74 2.18
CA GLY A 37 -27.21 9.84 1.44
C GLY A 37 -27.10 11.02 2.35
N SER A 38 -25.95 11.19 2.97
CA SER A 38 -25.35 12.50 3.23
C SER A 38 -24.39 12.61 4.42
N THR A 39 -24.29 11.64 5.33
CA THR A 39 -23.32 11.77 6.44
C THR A 39 -21.88 11.47 5.99
N ASP A 40 -21.67 10.50 5.10
CA ASP A 40 -20.34 10.15 4.60
C ASP A 40 -19.77 11.25 3.67
N ASN A 41 -20.63 11.89 2.87
CA ASN A 41 -20.23 12.99 2.01
C ASN A 41 -19.91 14.29 2.78
N GLN A 42 -20.51 14.53 3.96
CA GLN A 42 -20.19 15.71 4.75
C GLN A 42 -18.84 15.61 5.46
N ALA A 43 -18.46 14.43 5.93
CA ALA A 43 -17.15 14.22 6.53
C ALA A 43 -16.03 14.30 5.48
N ALA A 44 -16.21 13.69 4.30
CA ALA A 44 -15.31 13.81 3.17
C ALA A 44 -15.20 15.26 2.66
N ALA A 45 -16.33 15.95 2.49
CA ALA A 45 -16.36 17.37 2.09
C ALA A 45 -15.73 18.31 3.14
N ALA A 46 -15.74 17.93 4.43
CA ALA A 46 -15.06 18.69 5.48
C ALA A 46 -13.53 18.47 5.45
N ALA A 47 -13.07 17.26 5.06
CA ALA A 47 -11.66 16.96 4.89
C ALA A 47 -11.03 17.76 3.72
N ASP A 48 -11.79 18.06 2.68
CA ASP A 48 -11.33 18.80 1.50
C ASP A 48 -11.36 20.34 1.68
N LYS A 49 -12.00 20.84 2.74
CA LYS A 49 -11.99 22.30 3.01
C LYS A 49 -10.58 22.79 3.33
N PRO A 50 -10.15 23.93 2.75
CA PRO A 50 -8.86 24.54 3.06
C PRO A 50 -8.68 24.76 4.57
N GLY A 51 -7.51 24.37 5.07
CA GLY A 51 -7.09 24.61 6.46
C GLY A 51 -5.91 25.57 6.55
N LYS A 52 -5.11 25.43 7.61
CA LYS A 52 -3.79 26.08 7.70
C LYS A 52 -2.93 25.61 6.51
N LYS A 53 -2.20 26.54 5.88
CA LYS A 53 -1.22 26.19 4.83
C LYS A 53 -0.14 25.26 5.39
N VAL A 54 0.19 24.23 4.60
CA VAL A 54 1.18 23.21 4.94
C VAL A 54 2.17 23.08 3.78
N THR A 55 3.45 23.20 4.10
CA THR A 55 4.55 22.86 3.17
C THR A 55 4.99 21.43 3.43
N ILE A 56 4.81 20.57 2.46
CA ILE A 56 5.21 19.15 2.51
C ILE A 56 6.49 18.98 1.71
N GLY A 57 7.56 18.53 2.37
CA GLY A 57 8.76 18.06 1.69
C GLY A 57 8.60 16.60 1.28
N PHE A 58 8.91 16.27 0.03
CA PHE A 58 8.87 14.91 -0.47
C PHE A 58 10.24 14.47 -0.97
N ALA A 59 10.79 13.38 -0.41
CA ALA A 59 12.05 12.80 -0.80
C ALA A 59 11.86 11.31 -1.14
N GLY A 60 12.21 10.94 -2.38
CA GLY A 60 12.10 9.56 -2.89
C GLY A 60 13.34 9.12 -3.65
N PRO A 61 13.43 7.84 -4.05
CA PRO A 61 14.43 7.35 -4.99
C PRO A 61 14.23 7.97 -6.37
N GLN A 62 15.19 7.75 -7.25
CA GLN A 62 15.05 8.09 -8.66
C GLN A 62 13.91 7.28 -9.28
N ALA A 63 13.09 7.93 -10.11
CA ALA A 63 12.00 7.28 -10.84
C ALA A 63 12.56 6.53 -12.06
N ASP A 64 13.20 5.38 -11.83
CA ASP A 64 13.87 4.56 -12.84
C ASP A 64 12.97 3.46 -13.44
N HIS A 65 11.76 3.30 -12.91
CA HIS A 65 10.74 2.38 -13.43
C HIS A 65 9.32 2.94 -13.16
N GLY A 66 8.31 2.34 -13.80
CA GLY A 66 6.94 2.85 -13.84
C GLY A 66 6.32 3.02 -12.44
N TRP A 67 6.53 2.06 -11.52
CA TRP A 67 5.98 2.15 -10.18
C TRP A 67 6.53 3.37 -9.40
N LEU A 68 7.84 3.64 -9.42
CA LEU A 68 8.42 4.83 -8.77
C LEU A 68 7.99 6.13 -9.45
N ASN A 69 7.82 6.12 -10.78
CA ASN A 69 7.25 7.26 -11.49
C ASN A 69 5.81 7.53 -11.01
N ALA A 70 4.98 6.49 -10.91
CA ALA A 70 3.60 6.61 -10.43
C ALA A 70 3.51 7.12 -8.98
N ILE A 71 4.45 6.77 -8.10
CA ILE A 71 4.59 7.34 -6.76
C ILE A 71 4.71 8.88 -6.84
N ASN A 72 5.60 9.38 -7.68
CA ASN A 72 5.81 10.83 -7.84
C ASN A 72 4.60 11.53 -8.46
N VAL A 73 3.99 10.93 -9.49
CA VAL A 73 2.79 11.47 -10.16
C VAL A 73 1.63 11.57 -9.17
N ASN A 74 1.31 10.46 -8.47
CA ASN A 74 0.21 10.45 -7.49
C ASN A 74 0.42 11.46 -6.35
N ALA A 75 1.66 11.64 -5.88
CA ALA A 75 1.95 12.63 -4.84
C ALA A 75 1.69 14.07 -5.34
N ARG A 76 2.14 14.41 -6.57
CA ARG A 76 1.91 15.73 -7.18
C ARG A 76 0.44 16.00 -7.43
N GLU A 77 -0.25 15.09 -8.12
CA GLU A 77 -1.67 15.21 -8.44
C GLU A 77 -2.53 15.33 -7.17
N ARG A 78 -2.14 14.63 -6.09
CA ARG A 78 -2.87 14.73 -4.82
C ARG A 78 -2.62 16.07 -4.14
N ALA A 79 -1.40 16.56 -4.13
CA ALA A 79 -1.08 17.87 -3.55
C ALA A 79 -1.78 19.01 -4.29
N GLU A 80 -1.87 18.94 -5.62
CA GLU A 80 -2.53 19.95 -6.46
C GLU A 80 -4.04 20.08 -6.19
N LYS A 81 -4.69 19.03 -5.66
CA LYS A 81 -6.09 19.08 -5.25
C LYS A 81 -6.34 19.97 -4.03
N TYR A 82 -5.31 20.35 -3.29
CA TYR A 82 -5.41 21.13 -2.06
C TYR A 82 -4.82 22.52 -2.23
N SER A 83 -5.65 23.57 -2.08
CA SER A 83 -5.21 24.97 -2.14
C SER A 83 -4.36 25.39 -0.91
N ASP A 84 -4.33 24.55 0.14
CA ASP A 84 -3.59 24.77 1.39
C ASP A 84 -2.33 23.92 1.50
N VAL A 85 -1.94 23.18 0.43
CA VAL A 85 -0.72 22.39 0.36
C VAL A 85 0.27 23.00 -0.62
N THR A 86 1.53 23.08 -0.22
CA THR A 86 2.67 23.34 -1.11
C THR A 86 3.58 22.11 -1.04
N LEU A 87 3.84 21.47 -2.19
CA LEU A 87 4.71 20.30 -2.28
C LEU A 87 6.11 20.73 -2.77
N ASP A 88 7.13 20.50 -1.94
CA ASP A 88 8.55 20.66 -2.27
C ASP A 88 9.16 19.27 -2.47
N ILE A 89 9.20 18.80 -3.73
CA ILE A 89 9.68 17.48 -4.10
C ILE A 89 11.12 17.53 -4.61
N THR A 90 11.98 16.66 -4.10
CA THR A 90 13.36 16.53 -4.56
C THR A 90 13.46 15.77 -5.89
N GLU A 91 14.60 15.86 -6.59
CA GLU A 91 14.81 15.16 -7.86
C GLU A 91 14.82 13.63 -7.73
N GLY A 92 15.00 13.12 -6.53
CA GLY A 92 15.14 11.69 -6.29
C GLY A 92 16.56 11.17 -6.53
N SER A 93 16.97 10.17 -5.76
CA SER A 93 18.27 9.51 -5.92
C SER A 93 18.24 8.11 -5.35
N ASN A 94 18.85 7.16 -6.06
CA ASN A 94 19.09 5.80 -5.58
C ASN A 94 20.36 5.72 -4.71
N ASP A 95 21.17 6.80 -4.67
CA ASP A 95 22.29 6.96 -3.73
C ASP A 95 21.76 7.44 -2.38
N THR A 96 22.00 6.67 -1.33
CA THR A 96 21.51 6.98 0.04
C THR A 96 22.11 8.26 0.60
N ALA A 97 23.38 8.57 0.29
CA ALA A 97 24.03 9.78 0.79
C ALA A 97 23.45 11.03 0.10
N ALA A 98 23.22 10.97 -1.20
CA ALA A 98 22.56 12.04 -1.95
C ALA A 98 21.14 12.28 -1.44
N GLN A 99 20.35 11.21 -1.22
CA GLN A 99 18.98 11.35 -0.70
C GLN A 99 18.98 11.91 0.74
N ILE A 100 19.93 11.52 1.60
CA ILE A 100 20.11 12.12 2.94
C ILE A 100 20.38 13.63 2.82
N GLY A 101 21.24 14.05 1.90
CA GLY A 101 21.52 15.47 1.63
C GLY A 101 20.28 16.26 1.17
N GLN A 102 19.42 15.63 0.36
CA GLN A 102 18.13 16.20 -0.06
C GLN A 102 17.18 16.37 1.14
N ILE A 103 17.08 15.35 2.02
CA ILE A 103 16.29 15.42 3.26
C ILE A 103 16.81 16.53 4.16
N ASP A 104 18.14 16.66 4.32
CA ASP A 104 18.76 17.74 5.11
C ASP A 104 18.41 19.12 4.55
N THR A 105 18.35 19.26 3.24
CA THR A 105 17.92 20.49 2.58
C THR A 105 16.46 20.83 2.92
N LEU A 106 15.56 19.87 2.90
CA LEU A 106 14.15 20.06 3.28
C LEU A 106 14.01 20.39 4.77
N ILE A 107 14.80 19.76 5.65
CA ILE A 107 14.84 20.10 7.09
C ILE A 107 15.29 21.55 7.29
N ASN A 108 16.35 21.99 6.58
CA ASN A 108 16.86 23.36 6.66
C ASN A 108 15.86 24.40 6.12
N LYS A 109 15.06 24.04 5.12
CA LYS A 109 13.94 24.86 4.62
C LYS A 109 12.78 24.95 5.63
N LYS A 110 12.79 24.13 6.69
CA LYS A 110 11.76 24.08 7.74
C LYS A 110 10.38 23.78 7.17
N VAL A 111 10.30 22.74 6.30
CA VAL A 111 9.00 22.24 5.84
C VAL A 111 8.15 21.79 7.03
N ASP A 112 6.82 21.86 6.93
CA ASP A 112 5.93 21.50 8.05
C ASP A 112 5.89 19.99 8.28
N VAL A 113 6.01 19.18 7.24
CA VAL A 113 5.99 17.69 7.28
C VAL A 113 6.91 17.15 6.19
N LEU A 114 7.55 16.01 6.45
CA LEU A 114 8.31 15.26 5.44
C LEU A 114 7.57 13.97 5.07
N VAL A 115 7.46 13.70 3.78
CA VAL A 115 7.13 12.38 3.24
C VAL A 115 8.42 11.79 2.68
N ILE A 116 8.84 10.64 3.20
CA ILE A 116 10.11 10.01 2.82
C ILE A 116 9.85 8.58 2.36
N LEU A 117 10.13 8.29 1.08
CA LEU A 117 10.35 6.94 0.57
C LEU A 117 11.86 6.73 0.51
N PRO A 118 12.48 6.02 1.46
CA PRO A 118 13.93 5.90 1.47
C PRO A 118 14.43 4.94 0.38
N ALA A 119 15.58 5.21 -0.22
CA ALA A 119 16.27 4.28 -1.11
C ALA A 119 16.57 2.95 -0.38
N ASP A 120 17.00 3.06 0.89
CA ASP A 120 17.15 1.94 1.83
C ASP A 120 16.66 2.37 3.21
N GLY A 121 15.59 1.74 3.72
CA GLY A 121 14.97 2.11 5.00
C GLY A 121 15.93 1.98 6.20
N LYS A 122 16.74 0.92 6.23
CA LYS A 122 17.69 0.69 7.32
C LYS A 122 18.84 1.71 7.29
N ALA A 123 19.46 1.89 6.14
CA ALA A 123 20.58 2.82 5.98
C ALA A 123 20.18 4.27 6.24
N MET A 124 18.94 4.65 5.92
CA MET A 124 18.46 6.02 6.02
C MET A 124 17.69 6.33 7.31
N THR A 125 17.60 5.39 8.26
CA THR A 125 16.87 5.57 9.53
C THR A 125 17.32 6.81 10.29
N GLN A 126 18.62 7.16 10.27
CA GLN A 126 19.14 8.34 10.97
C GLN A 126 18.63 9.65 10.37
N ALA A 127 18.36 9.72 9.07
CA ALA A 127 17.77 10.90 8.45
C ALA A 127 16.33 11.14 8.94
N GLY A 128 15.51 10.09 9.05
CA GLY A 128 14.18 10.17 9.65
C GLY A 128 14.23 10.62 11.11
N LEU A 129 15.13 10.02 11.92
CA LEU A 129 15.33 10.44 13.32
C LEU A 129 15.76 11.91 13.44
N LYS A 130 16.60 12.39 12.54
CA LYS A 130 17.05 13.80 12.50
C LYS A 130 15.87 14.74 12.25
N ALA A 131 15.01 14.42 11.27
CA ALA A 131 13.80 15.19 10.98
C ALA A 131 12.85 15.24 12.17
N MET A 132 12.56 14.08 12.78
CA MET A 132 11.69 13.99 13.95
C MET A 132 12.23 14.79 15.15
N ARG A 133 13.55 14.75 15.40
CA ARG A 133 14.19 15.57 16.46
C ARG A 133 14.18 17.07 16.17
N ALA A 134 14.15 17.44 14.88
CA ALA A 134 13.99 18.84 14.47
C ALA A 134 12.53 19.34 14.61
N GLY A 135 11.61 18.49 15.10
CA GLY A 135 10.19 18.82 15.25
C GLY A 135 9.39 18.72 13.95
N ILE A 136 9.97 18.13 12.89
CA ILE A 136 9.30 17.92 11.62
C ILE A 136 8.77 16.48 11.59
N PRO A 137 7.45 16.27 11.67
CA PRO A 137 6.87 14.93 11.58
C PRO A 137 7.15 14.28 10.22
N VAL A 138 7.43 12.98 10.25
CA VAL A 138 7.75 12.20 9.07
C VAL A 138 6.62 11.21 8.77
N VAL A 139 6.12 11.20 7.54
CA VAL A 139 5.37 10.10 6.95
C VAL A 139 6.37 9.23 6.20
N ASN A 140 6.62 8.04 6.71
CA ASN A 140 7.49 7.07 6.03
C ASN A 140 6.67 6.30 5.00
N LEU A 141 7.07 6.38 3.75
CA LEU A 141 6.37 5.76 2.63
C LEU A 141 7.10 4.50 2.19
N ASP A 142 6.37 3.40 1.99
CA ASP A 142 6.82 2.13 1.43
C ASP A 142 7.97 1.45 2.22
N ARG A 143 9.23 1.73 1.89
CA ARG A 143 10.40 1.12 2.52
C ARG A 143 10.56 1.60 3.95
N VAL A 144 10.28 0.72 4.92
CA VAL A 144 10.19 1.10 6.34
C VAL A 144 11.56 1.40 6.95
N PHE A 145 11.66 2.47 7.73
CA PHE A 145 12.81 2.74 8.59
C PHE A 145 12.96 1.68 9.69
N ALA A 146 14.19 1.36 10.07
CA ALA A 146 14.48 0.36 11.10
C ALA A 146 14.08 0.77 12.53
N SER A 147 13.67 2.03 12.74
CA SER A 147 13.22 2.53 14.04
C SER A 147 11.87 3.22 13.92
N PRO A 148 10.86 2.85 14.73
CA PRO A 148 9.57 3.52 14.75
C PRO A 148 9.65 4.98 15.25
N GLN A 149 10.77 5.39 15.87
CA GLN A 149 11.01 6.79 16.27
C GLN A 149 11.42 7.68 15.08
N ALA A 150 11.74 7.10 13.92
CA ALA A 150 12.14 7.84 12.72
C ALA A 150 10.96 8.40 11.92
N TYR A 151 9.73 8.09 12.32
CA TYR A 151 8.51 8.55 11.64
C TYR A 151 7.33 8.66 12.61
N ARG A 152 6.33 9.45 12.23
CA ARG A 152 5.05 9.55 12.95
C ARG A 152 4.04 8.51 12.45
N CYS A 153 4.05 8.25 11.14
CA CYS A 153 3.20 7.26 10.48
C CYS A 153 3.96 6.61 9.34
N TRP A 154 3.78 5.31 9.17
CA TRP A 154 4.19 4.58 7.98
C TRP A 154 2.97 4.24 7.11
N VAL A 155 3.11 4.35 5.79
CA VAL A 155 2.12 3.89 4.83
C VAL A 155 2.79 3.08 3.74
N GLY A 156 2.29 1.88 3.47
CA GLY A 156 2.85 0.97 2.47
C GLY A 156 1.93 -0.19 2.16
N GLY A 157 2.34 -1.04 1.23
CA GLY A 157 1.61 -2.26 0.90
C GLY A 157 1.97 -3.43 1.82
N ASP A 158 1.14 -4.44 1.82
CA ASP A 158 1.38 -5.70 2.51
C ASP A 158 2.31 -6.60 1.67
N ASN A 159 3.62 -6.45 1.86
CA ASN A 159 4.61 -7.23 1.11
C ASN A 159 4.56 -8.73 1.43
N TYR A 160 4.36 -9.08 2.70
CA TYR A 160 4.20 -10.49 3.07
C TYR A 160 2.92 -11.08 2.47
N GLY A 161 1.79 -10.37 2.61
CA GLY A 161 0.51 -10.75 2.01
C GLY A 161 0.56 -10.83 0.49
N MET A 162 1.34 -9.95 -0.18
CA MET A 162 1.58 -10.03 -1.62
C MET A 162 2.21 -11.38 -2.02
N GLY A 163 3.26 -11.80 -1.31
CA GLY A 163 3.88 -13.10 -1.52
C GLY A 163 2.96 -14.26 -1.21
N LEU A 164 2.24 -14.17 -0.07
CA LEU A 164 1.28 -15.17 0.35
C LEU A 164 0.18 -15.38 -0.70
N ASN A 165 -0.38 -14.30 -1.23
CA ASN A 165 -1.43 -14.33 -2.24
C ASN A 165 -0.92 -14.91 -3.58
N ALA A 166 0.28 -14.53 -4.02
CA ALA A 166 0.90 -15.13 -5.21
C ALA A 166 1.11 -16.64 -5.05
N GLY A 167 1.61 -17.06 -3.89
CA GLY A 167 1.86 -18.47 -3.58
C GLY A 167 0.58 -19.29 -3.50
N HIS A 168 -0.47 -18.77 -2.88
CA HIS A 168 -1.76 -19.45 -2.85
C HIS A 168 -2.41 -19.54 -4.23
N TYR A 169 -2.36 -18.47 -5.02
CA TYR A 169 -2.89 -18.50 -6.38
C TYR A 169 -2.19 -19.56 -7.25
N ILE A 170 -0.85 -19.59 -7.24
CA ILE A 170 -0.07 -20.63 -7.94
C ILE A 170 -0.35 -22.01 -7.35
N GLY A 171 -0.46 -22.09 -6.03
CA GLY A 171 -0.77 -23.33 -5.32
C GLY A 171 -2.08 -23.95 -5.78
N GLU A 172 -3.15 -23.16 -5.84
CA GLU A 172 -4.46 -23.61 -6.32
C GLU A 172 -4.43 -24.05 -7.80
N LEU A 173 -3.70 -23.32 -8.66
CA LEU A 173 -3.53 -23.69 -10.06
C LEU A 173 -2.82 -25.04 -10.26
N LEU A 174 -1.89 -25.36 -9.37
CA LEU A 174 -1.03 -26.55 -9.51
C LEU A 174 -1.33 -27.65 -8.50
N LYS A 175 -2.39 -27.55 -7.70
CA LYS A 175 -2.69 -28.50 -6.60
C LYS A 175 -2.79 -29.96 -7.03
N ASP A 176 -3.30 -30.20 -8.24
CA ASP A 176 -3.47 -31.56 -8.79
C ASP A 176 -2.27 -32.03 -9.62
N LYS A 177 -1.27 -31.17 -9.84
CA LYS A 177 -0.07 -31.51 -10.63
C LYS A 177 0.99 -32.15 -9.75
N LYS A 178 1.35 -33.40 -10.03
CA LYS A 178 2.42 -34.11 -9.31
C LYS A 178 3.78 -33.48 -9.62
N ASN A 179 4.59 -33.28 -8.57
CA ASN A 179 5.97 -32.77 -8.68
C ASN A 179 6.06 -31.44 -9.46
N ALA A 180 5.11 -30.55 -9.21
CA ALA A 180 5.09 -29.22 -9.84
C ALA A 180 6.34 -28.40 -9.43
N LYS A 181 6.86 -27.64 -10.38
CA LYS A 181 8.05 -26.80 -10.22
C LYS A 181 7.68 -25.34 -10.42
N VAL A 182 8.14 -24.50 -9.51
CA VAL A 182 7.95 -23.05 -9.62
C VAL A 182 9.28 -22.31 -9.55
N VAL A 183 9.34 -21.15 -10.19
CA VAL A 183 10.51 -20.25 -10.14
C VAL A 183 10.08 -18.88 -9.64
N GLU A 184 11.00 -18.13 -9.10
CA GLU A 184 10.79 -16.79 -8.55
C GLU A 184 11.75 -15.80 -9.17
N LEU A 185 11.22 -14.70 -9.73
CA LEU A 185 11.98 -13.54 -10.16
C LEU A 185 11.73 -12.42 -9.16
N SER A 186 12.63 -12.28 -8.21
CA SER A 186 12.48 -11.34 -7.09
C SER A 186 13.04 -9.95 -7.40
N GLY A 187 12.76 -8.99 -6.52
CA GLY A 187 13.45 -7.71 -6.48
C GLY A 187 14.80 -7.78 -5.76
N PRO A 188 15.44 -6.63 -5.47
CA PRO A 188 16.73 -6.52 -4.79
C PRO A 188 16.71 -7.15 -3.39
N ASP A 189 17.70 -8.01 -3.08
CA ASP A 189 17.77 -8.77 -1.84
C ASP A 189 18.14 -7.94 -0.60
N ASN A 190 18.72 -6.76 -0.78
CA ASN A 190 18.99 -5.83 0.31
C ASN A 190 17.72 -5.17 0.86
N LEU A 191 16.61 -5.18 0.11
CA LEU A 191 15.35 -4.57 0.53
C LEU A 191 14.53 -5.54 1.42
N GLU A 192 14.04 -5.02 2.53
CA GLU A 192 13.19 -5.79 3.44
C GLU A 192 11.89 -6.24 2.78
N LEU A 193 11.30 -5.40 1.93
CA LEU A 193 10.09 -5.74 1.16
C LEU A 193 10.28 -7.00 0.30
N THR A 194 11.45 -7.16 -0.34
CA THR A 194 11.77 -8.35 -1.14
C THR A 194 11.80 -9.61 -0.29
N LYS A 195 12.42 -9.52 0.90
CA LYS A 195 12.47 -10.66 1.84
C LYS A 195 11.09 -11.04 2.32
N GLN A 196 10.24 -10.07 2.66
CA GLN A 196 8.87 -10.32 3.08
C GLN A 196 8.04 -10.97 1.97
N ARG A 197 8.17 -10.51 0.72
CA ARG A 197 7.52 -11.12 -0.44
C ARG A 197 7.94 -12.58 -0.61
N THR A 198 9.25 -12.85 -0.68
CA THR A 198 9.78 -14.21 -0.77
C THR A 198 9.31 -15.09 0.40
N GLN A 199 9.33 -14.55 1.63
CA GLN A 199 8.87 -15.29 2.82
C GLN A 199 7.38 -15.66 2.72
N GLY A 200 6.52 -14.71 2.35
CA GLY A 200 5.09 -14.98 2.16
C GLY A 200 4.84 -16.04 1.09
N PHE A 201 5.56 -15.96 -0.02
CA PHE A 201 5.49 -16.95 -1.10
C PHE A 201 5.90 -18.36 -0.62
N ASP A 202 7.02 -18.46 0.07
CA ASP A 202 7.50 -19.72 0.61
C ASP A 202 6.56 -20.30 1.67
N ASP A 203 5.97 -19.45 2.51
CA ASP A 203 5.00 -19.88 3.53
C ASP A 203 3.69 -20.39 2.91
N ALA A 204 3.21 -19.75 1.84
CA ALA A 204 2.06 -20.23 1.10
C ALA A 204 2.31 -21.60 0.48
N LEU A 205 3.48 -21.79 -0.15
CA LEU A 205 3.84 -23.06 -0.81
C LEU A 205 3.94 -24.25 0.16
N LYS A 206 4.14 -24.02 1.45
CA LYS A 206 4.11 -25.11 2.46
C LYS A 206 2.77 -25.85 2.51
N ASN A 207 1.69 -25.20 2.10
CA ASN A 207 0.36 -25.82 2.01
C ASN A 207 0.18 -26.70 0.77
N TYR A 208 1.15 -26.69 -0.15
CA TYR A 208 1.11 -27.43 -1.42
C TYR A 208 2.37 -28.31 -1.56
N PRO A 209 2.44 -29.46 -0.84
CA PRO A 209 3.66 -30.27 -0.75
C PRO A 209 4.07 -30.90 -2.09
N ASN A 210 3.19 -30.90 -3.08
CA ASN A 210 3.44 -31.32 -4.46
C ASN A 210 4.22 -30.28 -5.29
N ILE A 211 4.42 -29.04 -4.77
CA ILE A 211 5.06 -27.93 -5.47
C ILE A 211 6.45 -27.67 -4.85
N LYS A 212 7.44 -27.50 -5.72
CA LYS A 212 8.81 -27.18 -5.31
C LYS A 212 9.32 -25.93 -6.03
N LYS A 213 9.80 -24.94 -5.28
CA LYS A 213 10.56 -23.82 -5.83
C LYS A 213 11.96 -24.33 -6.26
N VAL A 214 12.27 -24.27 -7.55
CA VAL A 214 13.49 -24.84 -8.15
C VAL A 214 14.52 -23.80 -8.55
N ALA A 215 14.13 -22.54 -8.66
CA ALA A 215 15.04 -21.43 -8.93
C ALA A 215 14.48 -20.11 -8.36
N ARG A 216 15.39 -19.23 -8.00
CA ARG A 216 15.14 -17.83 -7.68
C ARG A 216 16.26 -16.99 -8.27
N GLN A 217 15.91 -15.88 -8.92
CA GLN A 217 16.84 -14.89 -9.42
C GLN A 217 16.42 -13.50 -8.94
N GLN A 218 17.39 -12.71 -8.55
CA GLN A 218 17.20 -11.31 -8.17
C GLN A 218 17.29 -10.41 -9.41
N ALA A 219 16.36 -9.46 -9.52
CA ALA A 219 16.41 -8.33 -10.47
C ALA A 219 16.26 -6.99 -9.72
N GLU A 220 16.28 -5.87 -10.46
CA GLU A 220 16.28 -4.51 -9.88
C GLU A 220 14.97 -3.76 -10.15
N PHE A 221 13.86 -4.45 -10.38
CA PHE A 221 12.56 -3.91 -10.77
C PHE A 221 12.54 -3.19 -12.13
N THR A 222 13.61 -3.30 -12.93
CA THR A 222 13.70 -2.69 -14.27
C THR A 222 13.49 -3.71 -15.38
N VAL A 223 13.05 -3.22 -16.55
CA VAL A 223 12.83 -4.04 -17.74
C VAL A 223 14.11 -4.81 -18.14
N GLU A 224 15.24 -4.13 -18.14
CA GLU A 224 16.52 -4.70 -18.57
C GLU A 224 16.98 -5.84 -17.67
N THR A 225 16.90 -5.63 -16.35
CA THR A 225 17.30 -6.66 -15.40
C THR A 225 16.31 -7.81 -15.36
N GLY A 226 15.01 -7.53 -15.50
CA GLY A 226 13.96 -8.55 -15.65
C GLY A 226 14.21 -9.46 -16.85
N GLN A 227 14.53 -8.89 -18.01
CA GLN A 227 14.85 -9.65 -19.22
C GLN A 227 16.10 -10.50 -19.05
N ALA A 228 17.19 -9.92 -18.54
CA ALA A 228 18.44 -10.63 -18.35
C ALA A 228 18.32 -11.80 -17.36
N LYS A 229 17.63 -11.60 -16.22
CA LYS A 229 17.47 -12.62 -15.19
C LYS A 229 16.50 -13.70 -15.61
N MET A 230 15.43 -13.35 -16.33
CA MET A 230 14.51 -14.36 -16.87
C MET A 230 15.20 -15.24 -17.92
N ALA A 231 16.03 -14.67 -18.81
CA ALA A 231 16.83 -15.45 -19.76
C ALA A 231 17.73 -16.47 -19.04
N GLN A 232 18.36 -16.09 -17.91
CA GLN A 232 19.14 -17.01 -17.06
C GLN A 232 18.30 -18.13 -16.47
N ILE A 233 17.08 -17.82 -15.98
CA ILE A 233 16.15 -18.85 -15.47
C ILE A 233 15.80 -19.83 -16.59
N LEU A 234 15.42 -19.36 -17.77
CA LEU A 234 15.03 -20.19 -18.92
C LEU A 234 16.18 -21.08 -19.39
N GLN A 235 17.41 -20.58 -19.35
CA GLN A 235 18.60 -21.35 -19.69
C GLN A 235 18.87 -22.46 -18.67
N ALA A 236 18.75 -22.16 -17.38
CA ALA A 236 19.04 -23.11 -16.29
C ALA A 236 17.91 -24.12 -16.05
N GLN A 237 16.66 -23.71 -16.23
CA GLN A 237 15.47 -24.50 -15.96
C GLN A 237 14.73 -24.83 -17.25
N LYS A 238 14.96 -26.04 -17.78
CA LYS A 238 14.34 -26.47 -19.05
C LYS A 238 12.82 -26.66 -18.92
N SER A 239 12.29 -26.90 -17.73
CA SER A 239 10.87 -27.01 -17.46
C SER A 239 10.53 -26.55 -16.07
N PHE A 240 9.46 -25.76 -15.95
CA PHE A 240 8.76 -25.40 -14.72
C PHE A 240 7.31 -25.08 -15.07
N ASP A 241 6.42 -25.02 -14.09
CA ASP A 241 4.97 -24.98 -14.29
C ASP A 241 4.36 -23.62 -14.01
N ALA A 242 5.01 -22.85 -13.13
CA ALA A 242 4.65 -21.45 -12.90
C ALA A 242 5.85 -20.62 -12.45
N MET A 243 5.72 -19.33 -12.61
CA MET A 243 6.65 -18.35 -12.03
C MET A 243 5.90 -17.24 -11.31
N TRP A 244 6.52 -16.73 -10.25
CA TRP A 244 6.13 -15.46 -9.65
C TRP A 244 7.19 -14.40 -9.88
N ASN A 245 6.76 -13.27 -10.38
CA ASN A 245 7.55 -12.08 -10.64
C ASN A 245 7.09 -10.96 -9.70
N HIS A 246 8.01 -10.38 -8.93
CA HIS A 246 7.68 -9.42 -7.87
C HIS A 246 7.20 -8.06 -8.36
N ASP A 247 7.40 -7.73 -9.65
CA ASP A 247 7.11 -6.40 -10.18
C ASP A 247 6.78 -6.43 -11.66
N ASP A 248 5.74 -5.71 -12.10
CA ASP A 248 5.26 -5.75 -13.48
C ASP A 248 6.18 -5.01 -14.46
N ASP A 249 6.96 -4.01 -14.02
CA ASP A 249 7.95 -3.36 -14.89
C ASP A 249 9.07 -4.33 -15.26
N GLN A 250 9.67 -5.02 -14.29
CA GLN A 250 10.62 -6.11 -14.62
C GLN A 250 9.92 -7.27 -15.34
N GLY A 251 8.60 -7.46 -15.12
CA GLY A 251 7.76 -8.43 -15.81
C GLY A 251 7.67 -8.20 -17.30
N VAL A 252 7.69 -6.96 -17.77
CA VAL A 252 7.78 -6.62 -19.20
C VAL A 252 9.05 -7.20 -19.80
N GLY A 253 10.19 -7.07 -19.13
CA GLY A 253 11.45 -7.68 -19.54
C GLY A 253 11.41 -9.19 -19.51
N ALA A 254 10.84 -9.77 -18.46
CA ALA A 254 10.67 -11.22 -18.34
C ALA A 254 9.85 -11.79 -19.52
N LEU A 255 8.72 -11.15 -19.86
CA LEU A 255 7.89 -11.56 -21.01
C LEU A 255 8.66 -11.51 -22.34
N ARG A 256 9.50 -10.48 -22.56
CA ARG A 256 10.38 -10.41 -23.74
C ARG A 256 11.34 -11.60 -23.83
N ALA A 257 11.95 -12.00 -22.71
CA ALA A 257 12.84 -13.15 -22.67
C ALA A 257 12.09 -14.47 -22.91
N ILE A 258 10.85 -14.59 -22.40
CA ILE A 258 9.98 -15.73 -22.58
C ILE A 258 9.58 -15.88 -24.05
N ASP A 259 9.16 -14.78 -24.71
CA ASP A 259 8.80 -14.75 -26.13
C ASP A 259 10.01 -15.12 -27.01
N GLN A 260 11.19 -14.56 -26.73
CA GLN A 260 12.44 -14.88 -27.45
C GLN A 260 12.84 -16.35 -27.31
N ALA A 261 12.51 -16.97 -26.19
CA ALA A 261 12.76 -18.40 -25.97
C ALA A 261 11.66 -19.32 -26.54
N GLY A 262 10.57 -18.73 -27.05
CA GLY A 262 9.41 -19.48 -27.57
C GLY A 262 8.72 -20.34 -26.50
N ARG A 263 8.66 -19.85 -25.25
CA ARG A 263 8.10 -20.59 -24.11
C ARG A 263 6.70 -20.07 -23.76
N ASP A 264 5.73 -20.98 -23.76
CA ASP A 264 4.33 -20.75 -23.39
C ASP A 264 3.75 -21.86 -22.48
N ASP A 265 4.61 -22.75 -22.00
CA ASP A 265 4.28 -23.99 -21.31
C ASP A 265 4.15 -23.85 -19.77
N PHE A 266 4.06 -22.62 -19.25
CA PHE A 266 3.90 -22.33 -17.84
C PHE A 266 3.04 -21.07 -17.60
N VAL A 267 2.66 -20.83 -16.33
CA VAL A 267 1.91 -19.64 -15.93
C VAL A 267 2.83 -18.62 -15.25
N MET A 268 2.69 -17.36 -15.62
CA MET A 268 3.35 -16.23 -14.94
C MET A 268 2.33 -15.48 -14.07
N VAL A 269 2.72 -15.18 -12.84
CA VAL A 269 2.07 -14.24 -11.94
C VAL A 269 2.97 -13.02 -11.79
N GLY A 270 2.44 -11.84 -12.05
CA GLY A 270 3.12 -10.56 -11.90
C GLY A 270 2.91 -9.94 -10.53
N GLY A 271 3.35 -8.71 -10.38
CA GLY A 271 3.22 -7.94 -9.15
C GLY A 271 3.21 -6.44 -9.40
N ALA A 272 2.60 -5.70 -8.51
CA ALA A 272 2.39 -4.26 -8.46
C ALA A 272 1.09 -3.75 -9.11
N GLY A 273 0.60 -4.34 -10.20
CA GLY A 273 -0.66 -3.92 -10.83
C GLY A 273 -0.47 -2.80 -11.85
N ALA A 274 0.55 -2.90 -12.73
CA ALA A 274 0.68 -2.00 -13.87
C ALA A 274 -0.51 -2.15 -14.83
N LEU A 275 -0.94 -1.03 -15.43
CA LEU A 275 -2.05 -1.03 -16.39
C LEU A 275 -1.77 -1.98 -17.56
N SER A 276 -0.54 -1.95 -18.09
CA SER A 276 -0.12 -2.85 -19.20
C SER A 276 -0.19 -4.33 -18.83
N ALA A 277 0.15 -4.70 -17.60
CA ALA A 277 0.01 -6.06 -17.10
C ALA A 277 -1.47 -6.48 -16.98
N MET A 278 -2.33 -5.59 -16.47
CA MET A 278 -3.77 -5.84 -16.38
C MET A 278 -4.41 -5.97 -17.76
N GLU A 279 -4.02 -5.13 -18.73
CA GLU A 279 -4.48 -5.22 -20.13
C GLU A 279 -4.05 -6.55 -20.78
N ALA A 280 -2.81 -7.00 -20.54
CA ALA A 280 -2.33 -8.30 -21.01
C ALA A 280 -3.09 -9.49 -20.38
N ILE A 281 -3.40 -9.40 -19.08
CA ILE A 281 -4.23 -10.39 -18.37
C ILE A 281 -5.65 -10.42 -18.96
N GLN A 282 -6.23 -9.24 -19.24
CA GLN A 282 -7.55 -9.16 -19.87
C GLN A 282 -7.57 -9.78 -21.28
N ALA A 283 -6.53 -9.52 -22.06
CA ALA A 283 -6.38 -10.07 -23.41
C ALA A 283 -6.14 -11.59 -23.42
N ASP A 284 -5.58 -12.15 -22.35
CA ASP A 284 -5.33 -13.57 -22.12
C ASP A 284 -4.52 -14.26 -23.25
N ASN A 285 -3.60 -13.53 -23.86
CA ASN A 285 -2.80 -13.97 -25.01
C ASN A 285 -1.33 -14.24 -24.70
N SER A 286 -0.94 -14.30 -23.43
CA SER A 286 0.42 -14.59 -22.98
C SER A 286 0.42 -15.53 -21.77
N VAL A 287 1.61 -15.87 -21.27
CA VAL A 287 1.78 -16.67 -20.03
C VAL A 287 1.38 -15.91 -18.78
N LEU A 288 1.27 -14.56 -18.83
CA LEU A 288 0.85 -13.73 -17.72
C LEU A 288 -0.66 -13.89 -17.46
N LYS A 289 -1.02 -14.49 -16.33
CA LYS A 289 -2.42 -14.81 -15.97
C LYS A 289 -2.95 -14.06 -14.79
N ALA A 290 -2.08 -13.48 -13.97
CA ALA A 290 -2.46 -12.68 -12.82
C ALA A 290 -1.36 -11.67 -12.47
N THR A 291 -1.73 -10.61 -11.75
CA THR A 291 -0.81 -9.73 -11.03
C THR A 291 -1.31 -9.51 -9.60
N VAL A 292 -0.40 -9.37 -8.64
CA VAL A 292 -0.74 -9.08 -7.25
C VAL A 292 -0.50 -7.61 -6.99
N LEU A 293 -1.55 -6.90 -6.54
CA LEU A 293 -1.52 -5.44 -6.40
C LEU A 293 -0.52 -4.96 -5.36
N TYR A 294 0.16 -3.87 -5.69
CA TYR A 294 0.97 -3.07 -4.79
C TYR A 294 0.82 -1.58 -5.19
N PRO A 295 -0.28 -0.93 -4.75
CA PRO A 295 -0.75 0.29 -5.38
C PRO A 295 0.14 1.52 -5.10
N PRO A 296 0.67 2.22 -6.12
CA PRO A 296 1.46 3.44 -5.94
C PRO A 296 0.64 4.63 -5.43
N THR A 297 -0.70 4.53 -5.42
CA THR A 297 -1.60 5.50 -4.80
C THR A 297 -1.37 5.69 -3.30
N MET A 298 -0.55 4.84 -2.67
CA MET A 298 -0.08 5.04 -1.29
C MET A 298 0.61 6.39 -1.11
N SER A 299 1.23 6.95 -2.15
CA SER A 299 1.84 8.27 -2.08
C SER A 299 0.81 9.40 -1.98
N ALA A 300 -0.34 9.27 -2.66
CA ALA A 300 -1.47 10.19 -2.47
C ALA A 300 -1.99 10.15 -1.02
N SER A 301 -2.13 8.94 -0.45
CA SER A 301 -2.48 8.77 0.97
C SER A 301 -1.44 9.38 1.90
N ALA A 302 -0.15 9.28 1.55
CA ALA A 302 0.92 9.91 2.33
C ALA A 302 0.83 11.45 2.31
N ILE A 303 0.42 12.06 1.19
CA ILE A 303 0.16 13.50 1.11
C ILE A 303 -1.02 13.90 2.01
N ASP A 304 -2.11 13.10 2.02
CA ASP A 304 -3.27 13.37 2.89
C ASP A 304 -2.88 13.30 4.38
N LEU A 305 -2.12 12.27 4.76
CA LEU A 305 -1.59 12.12 6.12
C LEU A 305 -0.65 13.27 6.50
N ALA A 306 0.24 13.67 5.59
CA ALA A 306 1.14 14.79 5.81
C ALA A 306 0.38 16.11 5.97
N ARG A 307 -0.64 16.36 5.14
CA ARG A 307 -1.53 17.52 5.29
C ARG A 307 -2.23 17.52 6.65
N ALA A 308 -2.80 16.37 7.05
CA ALA A 308 -3.47 16.26 8.35
C ALA A 308 -2.49 16.50 9.52
N LEU A 309 -1.29 15.91 9.49
CA LEU A 309 -0.23 16.14 10.49
C LEU A 309 0.17 17.61 10.57
N GLY A 310 0.42 18.27 9.44
CA GLY A 310 0.80 19.68 9.39
C GLY A 310 -0.30 20.63 9.88
N GLN A 311 -1.56 20.20 9.80
CA GLN A 311 -2.73 20.93 10.31
C GLN A 311 -3.10 20.57 11.74
N GLY A 312 -2.41 19.61 12.38
CA GLY A 312 -2.74 19.12 13.71
C GLY A 312 -4.09 18.40 13.78
N LYS A 313 -4.48 17.73 12.69
CA LYS A 313 -5.75 16.99 12.57
C LYS A 313 -5.49 15.48 12.66
N GLY A 314 -6.46 14.74 13.20
CA GLY A 314 -6.52 13.29 13.12
C GLY A 314 -7.15 12.80 11.81
N VAL A 315 -7.37 11.48 11.71
CA VAL A 315 -8.07 10.87 10.58
C VAL A 315 -9.58 11.04 10.77
N SER A 316 -10.20 11.83 9.88
CA SER A 316 -11.63 12.07 9.89
C SER A 316 -12.42 10.77 9.70
N GLY A 317 -13.49 10.59 10.46
CA GLY A 317 -14.35 9.40 10.40
C GLY A 317 -13.92 8.22 11.26
N LEU A 318 -12.74 8.25 11.87
CA LEU A 318 -12.35 7.32 12.92
C LEU A 318 -12.67 7.90 14.31
N ALA A 319 -12.86 7.02 15.29
CA ALA A 319 -13.04 7.42 16.69
C ALA A 319 -11.77 8.03 17.32
N GLU A 320 -10.61 7.68 16.77
CA GLU A 320 -9.31 8.16 17.20
C GLU A 320 -9.07 9.61 16.72
N HIS A 321 -8.60 10.44 17.66
CA HIS A 321 -8.18 11.81 17.37
C HIS A 321 -6.75 11.90 16.82
N GLU A 322 -6.04 10.77 16.78
CA GLU A 322 -4.65 10.67 16.36
C GLU A 322 -4.53 9.96 15.01
N ILE A 323 -3.49 10.29 14.24
CA ILE A 323 -3.14 9.53 13.03
C ILE A 323 -2.53 8.19 13.45
N PRO A 324 -3.00 7.05 12.87
CA PRO A 324 -2.42 5.74 13.11
C PRO A 324 -0.91 5.70 12.86
N THR A 325 -0.19 4.84 13.58
CA THR A 325 1.26 4.68 13.39
C THR A 325 1.62 3.95 12.11
N SER A 326 0.66 3.19 11.53
CA SER A 326 0.84 2.48 10.27
C SER A 326 -0.49 2.31 9.53
N LEU A 327 -0.41 2.38 8.20
CA LEU A 327 -1.49 2.04 7.28
C LEU A 327 -0.94 1.05 6.26
N THR A 328 -1.44 -0.19 6.30
CA THR A 328 -1.05 -1.26 5.38
C THR A 328 -2.14 -1.44 4.33
N LEU A 329 -1.77 -1.29 3.06
CA LEU A 329 -2.69 -1.47 1.94
C LEU A 329 -2.77 -2.94 1.53
N TYR A 330 -3.98 -3.41 1.27
CA TYR A 330 -4.24 -4.79 0.86
C TYR A 330 -3.70 -5.09 -0.54
N SER A 331 -3.19 -6.31 -0.74
CA SER A 331 -2.63 -6.82 -1.99
C SER A 331 -3.57 -7.84 -2.63
N ALA A 332 -4.55 -7.38 -3.43
CA ALA A 332 -5.47 -8.27 -4.16
C ALA A 332 -4.77 -9.00 -5.31
N VAL A 333 -5.22 -10.21 -5.62
CA VAL A 333 -4.84 -10.93 -6.86
C VAL A 333 -5.79 -10.51 -7.97
N VAL A 334 -5.25 -9.92 -9.02
CA VAL A 334 -5.99 -9.53 -10.22
C VAL A 334 -5.82 -10.61 -11.28
N THR A 335 -6.92 -11.16 -11.73
CA THR A 335 -7.00 -12.21 -12.75
C THR A 335 -7.92 -11.75 -13.88
N LYS A 336 -8.05 -12.54 -14.93
CA LYS A 336 -9.00 -12.29 -16.02
C LYS A 336 -10.44 -12.10 -15.53
N ASP A 337 -10.82 -12.77 -14.44
CA ASP A 337 -12.21 -12.78 -13.95
C ASP A 337 -12.59 -11.44 -13.28
N ASN A 338 -11.63 -10.77 -12.63
CA ASN A 338 -11.86 -9.53 -11.88
C ASN A 338 -11.11 -8.31 -12.42
N VAL A 339 -10.28 -8.46 -13.47
CA VAL A 339 -9.42 -7.37 -13.97
C VAL A 339 -10.17 -6.08 -14.31
N LYS A 340 -11.43 -6.20 -14.78
CA LYS A 340 -12.24 -5.01 -15.14
C LYS A 340 -12.49 -4.08 -13.96
N GLU A 341 -12.54 -4.61 -12.74
CA GLU A 341 -12.72 -3.82 -11.52
C GLU A 341 -11.45 -3.05 -11.17
N TYR A 342 -10.28 -3.61 -11.51
CA TYR A 342 -8.98 -3.05 -11.14
C TYR A 342 -8.30 -2.21 -12.23
N LEU A 343 -8.71 -2.34 -13.50
CA LEU A 343 -8.15 -1.52 -14.60
C LEU A 343 -8.07 -0.01 -14.28
N PRO A 344 -9.08 0.61 -13.63
CA PRO A 344 -9.00 2.04 -13.28
C PRO A 344 -7.92 2.38 -12.25
N THR A 345 -7.39 1.39 -11.54
CA THR A 345 -6.33 1.57 -10.52
C THR A 345 -4.93 1.28 -11.07
N GLY A 346 -4.84 0.79 -12.30
CA GLY A 346 -3.57 0.47 -12.96
C GLY A 346 -2.72 1.73 -13.18
N PHE A 347 -1.44 1.64 -12.85
CA PHE A 347 -0.48 2.72 -13.09
C PHE A 347 0.27 2.52 -14.44
N LYS A 348 0.86 3.62 -14.95
CA LYS A 348 1.62 3.66 -16.21
C LYS A 348 3.10 3.94 -15.94
#